data_9472b2d0e09abfa23c945fa53ae48fbd
#
_entry.id   9472b2d0e09abfa23c945fa53ae48fbd
#
_cell.length_a   1.000
_cell.length_b   1.000
_cell.length_c   1.000
_cell.angle_alpha   90.00
_cell.angle_beta   90.00
_cell.angle_gamma   90.00
#
_symmetry.space_group_name_H-M   'P 1'
#
loop_
_entity.id
_entity.type
_entity.pdbx_description
1 polymer ?
#
loop_
_entity_poly.entity_id
_entity_poly.type
_entity_poly.pdbx_seq_one_letter_code
_entity_poly.pdbx_strand_id
1 'polypeptide(L)'
;MIKLLSILSCVQFALCGNVVEVLQQQNLTTLISLVQKAGLVDALLGGEFTVFAPTNQAFERLPATTLSYLSSNTQALADVLKYHVVSGTVMKSAASNELQVTSLAGSKIRFNIYPFNGMAVTVDGAKVRTFDLMTSNGVVHVIDSVMIPPAGDIVTQLNDNFDFTTLVSKVTQAGLASALQGNNLTVFAPTNAAFAKLSASTLQKLENDPNMLREVLLYHVVPHTVYSAGLFNKERLRTLDSNGDPIQVTITGGKVYLDLYSQVTEADVTATNGAIHVIDHVIVPDRYYLNLVVG
;
A
#
# COMPACT_ATOMS: atom_id res chain seq x y z
N MET A 1 40.55 23.25 12.30
CA MET A 1 39.73 22.07 12.62
C MET A 1 38.58 21.78 11.59
N ILE A 2 38.14 22.77 10.82
CA ILE A 2 37.00 22.61 9.87
C ILE A 2 37.37 21.86 8.58
N LYS A 3 38.66 21.85 8.16
CA LYS A 3 39.10 21.15 6.95
C LYS A 3 39.29 19.63 7.11
N LEU A 4 39.35 19.08 8.33
CA LEU A 4 39.46 17.63 8.53
C LEU A 4 38.12 16.91 8.45
N LEU A 5 37.00 17.59 8.76
CA LEU A 5 35.64 16.96 8.66
C LEU A 5 35.17 16.78 7.22
N SER A 6 35.58 17.70 6.30
CA SER A 6 35.20 17.60 4.89
C SER A 6 35.95 16.50 4.12
N ILE A 7 37.14 16.14 4.59
CA ILE A 7 37.95 15.06 4.01
C ILE A 7 37.42 13.69 4.46
N LEU A 8 36.86 13.57 5.68
CA LEU A 8 36.30 12.32 6.16
C LEU A 8 35.01 11.92 5.43
N SER A 9 34.20 12.90 4.99
CA SER A 9 32.98 12.61 4.23
C SER A 9 33.27 12.15 2.79
N CYS A 10 34.31 12.68 2.17
CA CYS A 10 34.75 12.26 0.83
C CYS A 10 35.42 10.87 0.80
N VAL A 11 36.07 10.47 1.88
CA VAL A 11 36.75 9.14 1.96
C VAL A 11 35.73 8.02 2.20
N GLN A 12 34.57 8.29 2.83
CA GLN A 12 33.52 7.29 2.99
C GLN A 12 32.84 6.89 1.66
N PHE A 13 32.74 7.81 0.69
CA PHE A 13 32.18 7.50 -0.65
C PHE A 13 33.09 6.59 -1.48
N ALA A 14 34.40 6.64 -1.27
CA ALA A 14 35.37 5.81 -2.02
C ALA A 14 35.45 4.34 -1.54
N LEU A 15 34.79 4.00 -0.41
CA LEU A 15 34.77 2.66 0.18
C LEU A 15 33.38 1.98 0.11
N CYS A 16 32.36 2.66 -0.44
CA CYS A 16 31.04 2.06 -0.64
C CYS A 16 31.06 1.19 -1.90
N GLY A 17 30.72 -0.09 -1.74
CA GLY A 17 30.48 -0.98 -2.87
C GLY A 17 29.32 -0.49 -3.73
N ASN A 18 29.15 -1.07 -4.91
CA ASN A 18 27.99 -0.79 -5.76
C ASN A 18 26.70 -1.38 -5.14
N VAL A 19 25.54 -1.07 -5.76
CA VAL A 19 24.23 -1.55 -5.29
C VAL A 19 24.25 -3.06 -5.05
N VAL A 20 24.78 -3.87 -5.99
CA VAL A 20 24.77 -5.34 -5.89
C VAL A 20 25.61 -5.82 -4.70
N GLU A 21 26.76 -5.21 -4.46
CA GLU A 21 27.63 -5.52 -3.32
C GLU A 21 26.94 -5.19 -1.98
N VAL A 22 26.23 -4.05 -1.91
CA VAL A 22 25.46 -3.70 -0.71
C VAL A 22 24.30 -4.67 -0.49
N LEU A 23 23.58 -5.11 -1.55
CA LEU A 23 22.57 -6.17 -1.41
C LEU A 23 23.16 -7.47 -0.86
N GLN A 24 24.40 -7.84 -1.26
CA GLN A 24 25.11 -9.00 -0.71
C GLN A 24 25.47 -8.82 0.75
N GLN A 25 25.99 -7.66 1.15
CA GLN A 25 26.31 -7.32 2.54
C GLN A 25 25.07 -7.36 3.45
N GLN A 26 23.90 -7.00 2.91
CA GLN A 26 22.62 -7.08 3.62
C GLN A 26 21.97 -8.48 3.57
N ASN A 27 22.66 -9.48 2.99
CA ASN A 27 22.17 -10.85 2.85
C ASN A 27 20.81 -10.98 2.13
N LEU A 28 20.56 -10.12 1.13
CA LEU A 28 19.32 -10.09 0.33
C LEU A 28 19.41 -11.09 -0.86
N THR A 29 19.68 -12.33 -0.55
CA THR A 29 20.05 -13.38 -1.52
C THR A 29 18.93 -13.69 -2.52
N THR A 30 17.68 -13.68 -2.07
CA THR A 30 16.51 -13.89 -2.95
C THR A 30 16.41 -12.79 -4.00
N LEU A 31 16.52 -11.52 -3.60
CA LEU A 31 16.49 -10.38 -4.53
C LEU A 31 17.61 -10.49 -5.57
N ILE A 32 18.84 -10.78 -5.14
CA ILE A 32 20.01 -10.94 -6.03
C ILE A 32 19.76 -12.01 -7.09
N SER A 33 19.27 -13.19 -6.65
CA SER A 33 18.95 -14.30 -7.55
C SER A 33 17.89 -13.92 -8.59
N LEU A 34 16.85 -13.18 -8.16
CA LEU A 34 15.77 -12.72 -9.06
C LEU A 34 16.27 -11.66 -10.05
N VAL A 35 17.11 -10.73 -9.60
CA VAL A 35 17.75 -9.70 -10.46
C VAL A 35 18.64 -10.36 -11.52
N GLN A 36 19.42 -11.37 -11.14
CA GLN A 36 20.23 -12.16 -12.08
C GLN A 36 19.35 -12.91 -13.09
N LYS A 37 18.30 -13.58 -12.62
CA LYS A 37 17.34 -14.29 -13.46
C LYS A 37 16.63 -13.37 -14.48
N ALA A 38 16.33 -12.14 -14.08
CA ALA A 38 15.71 -11.13 -14.94
C ALA A 38 16.71 -10.42 -15.88
N GLY A 39 18.03 -10.70 -15.76
CA GLY A 39 19.07 -10.04 -16.56
C GLY A 39 19.23 -8.55 -16.28
N LEU A 40 18.92 -8.09 -15.06
CA LEU A 40 18.92 -6.67 -14.70
C LEU A 40 20.18 -6.19 -13.97
N VAL A 41 21.18 -7.06 -13.80
CA VAL A 41 22.42 -6.72 -13.08
C VAL A 41 23.13 -5.53 -13.72
N ASP A 42 23.39 -5.60 -15.03
CA ASP A 42 24.10 -4.53 -15.76
C ASP A 42 23.30 -3.20 -15.76
N ALA A 43 21.96 -3.30 -15.81
CA ALA A 43 21.09 -2.13 -15.71
C ALA A 43 21.23 -1.42 -14.35
N LEU A 44 21.33 -2.17 -13.25
CA LEU A 44 21.55 -1.61 -11.91
C LEU A 44 22.95 -1.02 -11.71
N LEU A 45 23.92 -1.42 -12.49
CA LEU A 45 25.30 -0.89 -12.45
C LEU A 45 25.47 0.33 -13.37
N GLY A 46 24.58 0.53 -14.35
CA GLY A 46 24.71 1.50 -15.42
C GLY A 46 24.26 2.93 -15.09
N GLY A 47 23.82 3.22 -13.86
CA GLY A 47 23.31 4.54 -13.48
C GLY A 47 23.27 4.75 -11.98
N GLU A 48 22.81 5.94 -11.59
CA GLU A 48 22.55 6.29 -10.19
C GLU A 48 21.09 5.97 -9.84
N PHE A 49 20.91 5.13 -8.83
CA PHE A 49 19.59 4.59 -8.48
C PHE A 49 19.29 4.61 -6.98
N THR A 50 18.01 4.73 -6.67
CA THR A 50 17.45 4.33 -5.38
C THR A 50 16.81 2.96 -5.54
N VAL A 51 17.24 2.00 -4.75
CA VAL A 51 16.70 0.64 -4.77
C VAL A 51 15.96 0.36 -3.47
N PHE A 52 14.66 0.09 -3.59
CA PHE A 52 13.86 -0.45 -2.50
C PHE A 52 14.00 -1.97 -2.49
N ALA A 53 14.81 -2.48 -1.58
CA ALA A 53 15.26 -3.88 -1.57
C ALA A 53 14.44 -4.73 -0.59
N PRO A 54 13.54 -5.63 -1.06
CA PRO A 54 12.79 -6.52 -0.20
C PRO A 54 13.71 -7.53 0.48
N THR A 55 13.43 -7.81 1.77
CA THR A 55 14.11 -8.89 2.51
C THR A 55 13.74 -10.27 1.93
N ASN A 56 14.53 -11.29 2.22
CA ASN A 56 14.19 -12.68 1.84
C ASN A 56 12.81 -13.06 2.40
N GLN A 57 12.52 -12.67 3.65
CA GLN A 57 11.22 -12.90 4.29
C GLN A 57 10.06 -12.17 3.57
N ALA A 58 10.31 -11.04 2.91
CA ALA A 58 9.30 -10.35 2.12
C ALA A 58 8.82 -11.21 0.94
N PHE A 59 9.73 -11.92 0.28
CA PHE A 59 9.39 -12.86 -0.80
C PHE A 59 8.66 -14.12 -0.29
N GLU A 60 8.99 -14.60 0.91
CA GLU A 60 8.31 -15.74 1.54
C GLU A 60 6.84 -15.44 1.89
N ARG A 61 6.51 -14.18 2.11
CA ARG A 61 5.13 -13.73 2.39
C ARG A 61 4.26 -13.56 1.15
N LEU A 62 4.86 -13.56 -0.04
CA LEU A 62 4.06 -13.51 -1.27
C LEU A 62 3.17 -14.75 -1.38
N PRO A 63 1.92 -14.59 -1.86
CA PRO A 63 1.09 -15.73 -2.21
C PRO A 63 1.83 -16.68 -3.16
N ALA A 64 1.70 -17.99 -2.92
CA ALA A 64 2.40 -18.99 -3.74
C ALA A 64 2.06 -18.87 -5.23
N THR A 65 0.84 -18.48 -5.57
CA THR A 65 0.39 -18.19 -6.94
C THR A 65 1.16 -17.04 -7.56
N THR A 66 1.34 -15.93 -6.83
CA THR A 66 2.10 -14.76 -7.29
C THR A 66 3.57 -15.12 -7.48
N LEU A 67 4.17 -15.80 -6.52
CA LEU A 67 5.58 -16.23 -6.61
C LEU A 67 5.79 -17.18 -7.80
N SER A 68 4.89 -18.13 -8.01
CA SER A 68 4.95 -19.06 -9.16
C SER A 68 4.80 -18.30 -10.49
N TYR A 69 3.87 -17.38 -10.58
CA TYR A 69 3.68 -16.54 -11.77
C TYR A 69 4.93 -15.73 -12.10
N LEU A 70 5.50 -15.00 -11.13
CA LEU A 70 6.72 -14.22 -11.32
C LEU A 70 7.93 -15.12 -11.65
N SER A 71 7.98 -16.33 -11.09
CA SER A 71 9.04 -17.29 -11.36
C SER A 71 8.97 -17.87 -12.77
N SER A 72 7.79 -18.00 -13.35
CA SER A 72 7.58 -18.54 -14.70
C SER A 72 7.55 -17.46 -15.79
N ASN A 73 7.32 -16.19 -15.44
CA ASN A 73 7.22 -15.08 -16.38
C ASN A 73 8.32 -14.05 -16.13
N THR A 74 9.42 -14.18 -16.90
CA THR A 74 10.59 -13.30 -16.78
C THR A 74 10.27 -11.83 -17.04
N GLN A 75 9.32 -11.52 -17.93
CA GLN A 75 8.92 -10.15 -18.20
C GLN A 75 8.18 -9.55 -16.98
N ALA A 76 7.20 -10.26 -16.44
CA ALA A 76 6.49 -9.80 -15.23
C ALA A 76 7.45 -9.65 -14.04
N LEU A 77 8.42 -10.57 -13.89
CA LEU A 77 9.48 -10.44 -12.89
C LEU A 77 10.31 -9.16 -13.11
N ALA A 78 10.74 -8.92 -14.34
CA ALA A 78 11.51 -7.71 -14.67
C ALA A 78 10.72 -6.42 -14.38
N ASP A 79 9.43 -6.40 -14.66
CA ASP A 79 8.57 -5.23 -14.41
C ASP A 79 8.40 -4.98 -12.91
N VAL A 80 8.19 -6.03 -12.11
CA VAL A 80 8.16 -5.92 -10.64
C VAL A 80 9.51 -5.46 -10.09
N LEU A 81 10.63 -5.99 -10.57
CA LEU A 81 11.97 -5.57 -10.11
C LEU A 81 12.29 -4.12 -10.52
N LYS A 82 11.91 -3.68 -11.71
CA LYS A 82 12.03 -2.28 -12.16
C LYS A 82 11.14 -1.36 -11.33
N TYR A 83 9.99 -1.85 -10.84
CA TYR A 83 9.14 -1.08 -9.94
C TYR A 83 9.81 -0.78 -8.61
N HIS A 84 10.75 -1.60 -8.16
CA HIS A 84 11.54 -1.36 -6.95
C HIS A 84 12.71 -0.39 -7.13
N VAL A 85 12.89 0.19 -8.33
CA VAL A 85 14.03 1.04 -8.64
C VAL A 85 13.57 2.41 -9.16
N VAL A 86 14.18 3.46 -8.63
CA VAL A 86 13.94 4.85 -9.02
C VAL A 86 15.26 5.44 -9.50
N SER A 87 15.24 6.25 -10.57
CA SER A 87 16.41 7.00 -11.03
C SER A 87 16.81 8.09 -10.04
N GLY A 88 18.11 8.22 -9.79
CA GLY A 88 18.67 9.17 -8.83
C GLY A 88 18.62 8.71 -7.39
N THR A 89 19.11 9.54 -6.49
CA THR A 89 19.24 9.25 -5.06
C THR A 89 18.13 9.94 -4.26
N VAL A 90 17.18 9.15 -3.75
CA VAL A 90 16.10 9.59 -2.86
C VAL A 90 16.46 9.20 -1.43
N MET A 91 16.98 10.13 -0.65
CA MET A 91 17.34 9.92 0.75
C MET A 91 16.10 9.97 1.67
N LYS A 92 16.18 9.36 2.86
CA LYS A 92 15.13 9.48 3.89
C LYS A 92 14.72 10.92 4.15
N SER A 93 15.67 11.85 4.13
CA SER A 93 15.44 13.28 4.36
C SER A 93 14.56 13.95 3.28
N ALA A 94 14.49 13.38 2.09
CA ALA A 94 13.64 13.85 1.00
C ALA A 94 12.21 13.25 1.07
N ALA A 95 12.01 12.21 1.89
CA ALA A 95 10.70 11.58 2.03
C ALA A 95 9.72 12.53 2.75
N SER A 96 8.54 12.70 2.17
CA SER A 96 7.41 13.39 2.79
C SER A 96 6.15 12.54 2.62
N ASN A 97 5.16 12.79 3.48
CA ASN A 97 3.89 12.05 3.37
C ASN A 97 3.23 12.32 2.01
N GLU A 98 2.70 11.27 1.36
CA GLU A 98 2.10 11.28 0.01
C GLU A 98 3.05 11.67 -1.12
N LEU A 99 4.37 11.76 -0.87
CA LEU A 99 5.36 11.94 -1.95
C LEU A 99 5.27 10.77 -2.93
N GLN A 100 5.22 11.08 -4.21
CA GLN A 100 5.23 10.08 -5.27
C GLN A 100 6.48 10.25 -6.14
N VAL A 101 7.20 9.16 -6.36
CA VAL A 101 8.36 9.09 -7.24
C VAL A 101 8.11 8.07 -8.36
N THR A 102 8.61 8.34 -9.56
CA THR A 102 8.41 7.43 -10.69
C THR A 102 9.47 6.35 -10.70
N SER A 103 9.04 5.08 -10.71
CA SER A 103 9.92 3.92 -10.82
C SER A 103 10.45 3.73 -12.25
N LEU A 104 11.45 2.86 -12.42
CA LEU A 104 11.90 2.43 -13.75
C LEU A 104 10.86 1.62 -14.53
N ALA A 105 9.81 1.12 -13.87
CA ALA A 105 8.65 0.51 -14.52
C ALA A 105 7.66 1.54 -15.07
N GLY A 106 7.84 2.84 -14.80
CA GLY A 106 6.95 3.92 -15.21
C GLY A 106 5.80 4.21 -14.24
N SER A 107 5.48 3.30 -13.33
CA SER A 107 4.47 3.51 -12.30
C SER A 107 5.05 4.28 -11.11
N LYS A 108 4.19 5.03 -10.41
CA LYS A 108 4.59 5.82 -9.25
C LYS A 108 4.61 4.98 -7.98
N ILE A 109 5.62 5.21 -7.15
CA ILE A 109 5.76 4.68 -5.78
C ILE A 109 5.36 5.81 -4.83
N ARG A 110 4.54 5.51 -3.83
CA ARG A 110 4.05 6.46 -2.83
C ARG A 110 4.75 6.25 -1.50
N PHE A 111 5.25 7.34 -0.93
CA PHE A 111 5.74 7.37 0.44
C PHE A 111 4.63 7.77 1.41
N ASN A 112 4.51 7.05 2.53
CA ASN A 112 3.68 7.47 3.65
C ASN A 112 4.49 7.49 4.94
N ILE A 113 4.24 8.50 5.77
CA ILE A 113 4.92 8.71 7.06
C ILE A 113 3.87 8.69 8.16
N TYR A 114 4.03 7.78 9.13
CA TYR A 114 3.11 7.57 10.24
C TYR A 114 3.77 7.95 11.56
N PRO A 115 3.56 9.19 12.05
CA PRO A 115 4.27 9.71 13.24
C PRO A 115 3.87 8.98 14.51
N PHE A 116 2.65 8.48 14.60
CA PHE A 116 2.12 7.85 15.81
C PHE A 116 2.49 6.38 15.99
N ASN A 117 2.97 5.71 14.95
CA ASN A 117 3.38 4.30 14.98
C ASN A 117 4.90 4.15 14.91
N GLY A 118 5.61 4.80 15.84
CA GLY A 118 7.07 4.76 15.92
C GLY A 118 7.78 5.40 14.71
N MET A 119 7.20 6.43 14.10
CA MET A 119 7.73 7.08 12.88
C MET A 119 7.91 6.09 11.74
N ALA A 120 6.92 5.21 11.52
CA ALA A 120 6.97 4.27 10.42
C ALA A 120 6.92 5.02 9.08
N VAL A 121 7.82 4.66 8.18
CA VAL A 121 7.80 5.12 6.78
C VAL A 121 7.55 3.91 5.89
N THR A 122 6.63 4.05 4.98
CA THR A 122 6.31 3.01 3.99
C THR A 122 6.51 3.51 2.57
N VAL A 123 6.74 2.60 1.66
CA VAL A 123 6.69 2.78 0.21
C VAL A 123 5.66 1.80 -0.33
N ASP A 124 4.53 2.30 -0.83
CA ASP A 124 3.37 1.49 -1.23
C ASP A 124 2.97 0.44 -0.18
N GLY A 125 2.91 0.84 1.09
CA GLY A 125 2.59 -0.03 2.21
C GLY A 125 3.77 -0.85 2.75
N ALA A 126 4.81 -1.13 1.96
CA ALA A 126 6.01 -1.82 2.41
C ALA A 126 6.80 -0.95 3.41
N LYS A 127 6.94 -1.43 4.65
CA LYS A 127 7.66 -0.67 5.69
C LYS A 127 9.16 -0.66 5.43
N VAL A 128 9.76 0.52 5.43
CA VAL A 128 11.22 0.67 5.30
C VAL A 128 11.87 0.31 6.64
N ARG A 129 12.71 -0.72 6.62
CA ARG A 129 13.43 -1.25 7.79
C ARG A 129 14.77 -0.58 8.01
N THR A 130 15.49 -0.35 6.91
CA THR A 130 16.80 0.29 6.93
C THR A 130 16.83 1.35 5.83
N PHE A 131 17.25 2.55 6.18
CA PHE A 131 17.35 3.67 5.26
C PHE A 131 18.80 3.97 4.91
N ASP A 132 18.97 4.60 3.76
CA ASP A 132 20.18 5.34 3.37
C ASP A 132 21.45 4.48 3.38
N LEU A 133 21.36 3.21 2.95
CA LEU A 133 22.55 2.39 2.70
C LEU A 133 23.22 2.92 1.42
N MET A 134 24.24 3.74 1.62
CA MET A 134 24.97 4.39 0.53
C MET A 134 25.74 3.37 -0.31
N THR A 135 25.71 3.57 -1.62
CA THR A 135 26.48 2.80 -2.60
C THR A 135 27.29 3.73 -3.48
N SER A 136 28.25 3.21 -4.25
CA SER A 136 29.02 4.03 -5.20
C SER A 136 28.18 4.55 -6.37
N ASN A 137 26.99 3.98 -6.59
CA ASN A 137 26.07 4.33 -7.66
C ASN A 137 24.62 4.51 -7.19
N GLY A 138 24.42 5.04 -5.97
CA GLY A 138 23.09 5.39 -5.46
C GLY A 138 22.85 5.04 -4.00
N VAL A 139 21.63 4.66 -3.67
CA VAL A 139 21.21 4.32 -2.30
C VAL A 139 20.28 3.10 -2.28
N VAL A 140 20.37 2.30 -1.24
CA VAL A 140 19.48 1.16 -0.99
C VAL A 140 18.67 1.41 0.28
N HIS A 141 17.36 1.17 0.20
CA HIS A 141 16.45 1.11 1.33
C HIS A 141 15.90 -0.31 1.46
N VAL A 142 16.08 -0.92 2.62
CA VAL A 142 15.57 -2.28 2.86
C VAL A 142 14.11 -2.23 3.29
N ILE A 143 13.25 -2.96 2.60
CA ILE A 143 11.81 -3.02 2.85
C ILE A 143 11.36 -4.42 3.26
N ASP A 144 10.24 -4.50 4.02
CA ASP A 144 9.75 -5.77 4.57
C ASP A 144 8.68 -6.47 3.71
N SER A 145 8.28 -5.86 2.61
CA SER A 145 7.31 -6.44 1.67
C SER A 145 7.73 -6.18 0.23
N VAL A 146 7.33 -7.05 -0.69
CA VAL A 146 7.54 -6.84 -2.13
C VAL A 146 6.46 -5.89 -2.64
N MET A 147 6.87 -4.83 -3.32
CA MET A 147 5.93 -3.90 -3.96
C MET A 147 5.45 -4.48 -5.29
N ILE A 148 4.14 -4.52 -5.48
CA ILE A 148 3.52 -4.92 -6.75
C ILE A 148 3.00 -3.67 -7.43
N PRO A 149 3.35 -3.43 -8.71
CA PRO A 149 2.83 -2.29 -9.45
C PRO A 149 1.30 -2.26 -9.45
N PRO A 150 0.65 -1.12 -9.17
CA PRO A 150 -0.81 -1.03 -9.15
C PRO A 150 -1.37 -1.29 -10.56
N ALA A 151 -2.42 -2.11 -10.64
CA ALA A 151 -3.09 -2.46 -11.89
C ALA A 151 -3.97 -1.32 -12.45
N GLY A 152 -4.16 -0.25 -11.68
CA GLY A 152 -5.00 0.89 -12.03
C GLY A 152 -5.37 1.71 -10.81
N ASP A 153 -6.35 2.58 -10.96
CA ASP A 153 -6.95 3.31 -9.83
C ASP A 153 -7.91 2.40 -9.04
N ILE A 154 -8.44 2.92 -7.93
CA ILE A 154 -9.36 2.20 -7.05
C ILE A 154 -10.57 1.68 -7.84
N VAL A 155 -11.15 2.52 -8.70
CA VAL A 155 -12.35 2.16 -9.47
C VAL A 155 -12.05 1.03 -10.45
N THR A 156 -10.92 1.10 -11.16
CA THR A 156 -10.45 0.06 -12.08
C THR A 156 -10.28 -1.27 -11.35
N GLN A 157 -9.56 -1.27 -10.22
CA GLN A 157 -9.29 -2.51 -9.49
C GLN A 157 -10.54 -3.13 -8.88
N LEU A 158 -11.50 -2.33 -8.41
CA LEU A 158 -12.79 -2.84 -7.93
C LEU A 158 -13.62 -3.43 -9.07
N ASN A 159 -13.61 -2.82 -10.26
CA ASN A 159 -14.33 -3.32 -11.44
C ASN A 159 -13.75 -4.64 -11.98
N ASP A 160 -12.44 -4.79 -11.94
CA ASP A 160 -11.74 -5.96 -12.48
C ASP A 160 -11.80 -7.18 -11.54
N ASN A 161 -12.28 -7.02 -10.31
CA ASN A 161 -12.39 -8.09 -9.34
C ASN A 161 -13.86 -8.49 -9.08
N PHE A 162 -14.19 -9.75 -9.44
CA PHE A 162 -15.54 -10.31 -9.28
C PHE A 162 -16.06 -10.32 -7.84
N ASP A 163 -15.19 -10.27 -6.84
CA ASP A 163 -15.59 -10.22 -5.44
C ASP A 163 -16.24 -8.90 -5.02
N PHE A 164 -16.14 -7.85 -5.85
CA PHE A 164 -16.68 -6.52 -5.57
C PHE A 164 -17.87 -6.12 -6.47
N THR A 165 -18.46 -7.02 -7.22
CA THR A 165 -19.58 -6.70 -8.16
C THR A 165 -20.75 -6.03 -7.45
N THR A 166 -21.08 -6.42 -6.22
CA THR A 166 -22.12 -5.78 -5.41
C THR A 166 -21.71 -4.36 -5.03
N LEU A 167 -20.49 -4.16 -4.53
CA LEU A 167 -19.97 -2.83 -4.17
C LEU A 167 -20.00 -1.88 -5.37
N VAL A 168 -19.47 -2.32 -6.51
CA VAL A 168 -19.45 -1.55 -7.76
C VAL A 168 -20.87 -1.14 -8.20
N SER A 169 -21.82 -2.07 -8.13
CA SER A 169 -23.23 -1.79 -8.44
C SER A 169 -23.79 -0.72 -7.51
N LYS A 170 -23.54 -0.80 -6.18
CA LYS A 170 -24.03 0.18 -5.20
C LYS A 170 -23.34 1.53 -5.34
N VAL A 171 -22.05 1.59 -5.62
CA VAL A 171 -21.30 2.83 -5.91
C VAL A 171 -21.84 3.51 -7.16
N THR A 172 -22.16 2.75 -8.20
CA THR A 172 -22.77 3.27 -9.44
C THR A 172 -24.19 3.79 -9.18
N GLN A 173 -25.01 3.04 -8.44
CA GLN A 173 -26.36 3.45 -8.04
C GLN A 173 -26.36 4.76 -7.24
N ALA A 174 -25.37 4.93 -6.33
CA ALA A 174 -25.23 6.13 -5.51
C ALA A 174 -24.55 7.31 -6.24
N GLY A 175 -24.10 7.14 -7.50
CA GLY A 175 -23.38 8.16 -8.26
C GLY A 175 -22.02 8.55 -7.66
N LEU A 176 -21.33 7.61 -6.99
CA LEU A 176 -20.08 7.86 -6.24
C LEU A 176 -18.81 7.54 -7.01
N ALA A 177 -18.87 7.10 -8.26
CA ALA A 177 -17.69 6.74 -9.04
C ALA A 177 -16.66 7.89 -9.08
N SER A 178 -17.11 9.14 -9.26
CA SER A 178 -16.24 10.32 -9.26
C SER A 178 -15.59 10.61 -7.90
N ALA A 179 -16.25 10.29 -6.79
CA ALA A 179 -15.70 10.46 -5.46
C ALA A 179 -14.50 9.50 -5.22
N LEU A 180 -14.54 8.30 -5.80
CA LEU A 180 -13.45 7.31 -5.74
C LEU A 180 -12.29 7.58 -6.71
N GLN A 181 -12.44 8.54 -7.63
CA GLN A 181 -11.36 9.00 -8.53
C GLN A 181 -10.48 10.08 -7.88
N GLY A 182 -10.82 10.55 -6.68
CA GLY A 182 -9.98 11.45 -5.89
C GLY A 182 -8.59 10.85 -5.64
N ASN A 183 -7.61 11.70 -5.34
CA ASN A 183 -6.25 11.27 -4.99
C ASN A 183 -6.12 10.97 -3.51
N ASN A 184 -5.18 10.09 -3.18
CA ASN A 184 -4.79 9.79 -1.82
C ASN A 184 -5.98 9.27 -0.98
N LEU A 185 -6.71 8.31 -1.51
CA LEU A 185 -7.85 7.71 -0.84
C LEU A 185 -7.49 6.36 -0.22
N THR A 186 -8.20 6.00 0.85
CA THR A 186 -8.27 4.62 1.32
C THR A 186 -9.71 4.14 1.24
N VAL A 187 -9.92 2.99 0.61
CA VAL A 187 -11.23 2.35 0.52
C VAL A 187 -11.22 1.05 1.30
N PHE A 188 -12.08 0.94 2.29
CA PHE A 188 -12.39 -0.31 2.94
C PHE A 188 -13.50 -1.00 2.13
N ALA A 189 -13.11 -1.97 1.30
CA ALA A 189 -13.96 -2.58 0.28
C ALA A 189 -14.64 -3.84 0.79
N PRO A 190 -15.95 -3.83 1.09
CA PRO A 190 -16.69 -5.03 1.45
C PRO A 190 -16.89 -5.92 0.23
N THR A 191 -16.62 -7.22 0.40
CA THR A 191 -16.84 -8.23 -0.64
C THR A 191 -18.33 -8.51 -0.85
N ASN A 192 -18.68 -9.22 -1.93
CA ASN A 192 -20.05 -9.73 -2.14
C ASN A 192 -20.51 -10.57 -0.94
N ALA A 193 -19.59 -11.37 -0.35
CA ALA A 193 -19.86 -12.14 0.85
C ALA A 193 -20.14 -11.27 2.08
N ALA A 194 -19.48 -10.10 2.18
CA ALA A 194 -19.75 -9.12 3.24
C ALA A 194 -21.16 -8.53 3.13
N PHE A 195 -21.59 -8.18 1.92
CA PHE A 195 -22.96 -7.73 1.67
C PHE A 195 -24.01 -8.83 1.95
N ALA A 196 -23.69 -10.09 1.63
CA ALA A 196 -24.59 -11.22 1.88
C ALA A 196 -24.81 -11.50 3.38
N LYS A 197 -23.97 -10.96 4.27
CA LYS A 197 -24.17 -11.02 5.74
C LYS A 197 -25.20 -10.00 6.24
N LEU A 198 -25.54 -8.98 5.45
CA LEU A 198 -26.61 -8.05 5.80
C LEU A 198 -27.97 -8.74 5.74
N SER A 199 -28.88 -8.39 6.67
CA SER A 199 -30.24 -8.89 6.60
C SER A 199 -30.95 -8.38 5.33
N ALA A 200 -31.93 -9.12 4.83
CA ALA A 200 -32.75 -8.71 3.70
C ALA A 200 -33.45 -7.36 3.97
N SER A 201 -33.88 -7.13 5.23
CA SER A 201 -34.49 -5.85 5.64
C SER A 201 -33.50 -4.70 5.59
N THR A 202 -32.22 -4.92 5.98
CA THR A 202 -31.16 -3.92 5.91
C THR A 202 -30.84 -3.55 4.47
N LEU A 203 -30.68 -4.54 3.59
CA LEU A 203 -30.44 -4.31 2.17
C LEU A 203 -31.58 -3.52 1.53
N GLN A 204 -32.84 -3.89 1.85
CA GLN A 204 -34.02 -3.19 1.34
C GLN A 204 -34.09 -1.73 1.84
N LYS A 205 -33.73 -1.46 3.08
CA LYS A 205 -33.67 -0.08 3.61
C LYS A 205 -32.63 0.76 2.87
N LEU A 206 -31.42 0.21 2.65
CA LEU A 206 -30.35 0.87 1.90
C LEU A 206 -30.75 1.13 0.43
N GLU A 207 -31.49 0.20 -0.20
CA GLU A 207 -31.96 0.35 -1.58
C GLU A 207 -33.07 1.39 -1.73
N ASN A 208 -33.93 1.51 -0.72
CA ASN A 208 -35.05 2.45 -0.71
C ASN A 208 -34.65 3.88 -0.27
N ASP A 209 -33.47 4.06 0.34
CA ASP A 209 -32.97 5.37 0.76
C ASP A 209 -31.60 5.66 0.10
N PRO A 210 -31.59 6.35 -1.07
CA PRO A 210 -30.36 6.69 -1.78
C PRO A 210 -29.40 7.56 -0.96
N ASN A 211 -29.91 8.40 -0.05
CA ASN A 211 -29.05 9.23 0.80
C ASN A 211 -28.36 8.36 1.85
N MET A 212 -29.08 7.45 2.49
CA MET A 212 -28.49 6.50 3.45
C MET A 212 -27.45 5.59 2.76
N LEU A 213 -27.76 5.07 1.57
CA LEU A 213 -26.80 4.27 0.78
C LEU A 213 -25.52 5.08 0.49
N ARG A 214 -25.67 6.33 0.04
CA ARG A 214 -24.55 7.21 -0.24
C ARG A 214 -23.68 7.41 1.00
N GLU A 215 -24.26 7.72 2.14
CA GLU A 215 -23.55 7.98 3.39
C GLU A 215 -22.82 6.71 3.89
N VAL A 216 -23.48 5.55 3.85
CA VAL A 216 -22.84 4.27 4.20
C VAL A 216 -21.66 3.97 3.28
N LEU A 217 -21.78 4.21 1.97
CA LEU A 217 -20.66 3.99 1.04
C LEU A 217 -19.52 5.00 1.27
N LEU A 218 -19.80 6.26 1.56
CA LEU A 218 -18.79 7.27 1.88
C LEU A 218 -18.13 7.02 3.24
N TYR A 219 -18.81 6.35 4.16
CA TYR A 219 -18.20 5.89 5.42
C TYR A 219 -17.10 4.84 5.21
N HIS A 220 -17.11 4.12 4.09
CA HIS A 220 -16.04 3.19 3.73
C HIS A 220 -14.81 3.88 3.12
N VAL A 221 -14.83 5.20 2.95
CA VAL A 221 -13.77 5.95 2.26
C VAL A 221 -13.11 6.94 3.20
N VAL A 222 -11.80 6.87 3.30
CA VAL A 222 -10.96 7.78 4.09
C VAL A 222 -10.20 8.73 3.15
N PRO A 223 -10.17 10.07 3.39
CA PRO A 223 -9.59 11.07 2.50
C PRO A 223 -8.06 11.20 2.60
N HIS A 224 -7.36 10.14 2.91
CA HIS A 224 -5.90 10.04 2.86
C HIS A 224 -5.49 8.58 2.72
N THR A 225 -4.27 8.33 2.23
CA THR A 225 -3.76 6.97 2.07
C THR A 225 -3.29 6.41 3.40
N VAL A 226 -3.90 5.31 3.83
CA VAL A 226 -3.53 4.58 5.04
C VAL A 226 -3.18 3.15 4.65
N TYR A 227 -1.94 2.75 4.89
CA TYR A 227 -1.52 1.36 4.79
C TYR A 227 -1.54 0.69 6.17
N SER A 228 -1.65 -0.61 6.21
CA SER A 228 -1.75 -1.40 7.46
C SER A 228 -0.59 -1.13 8.43
N ALA A 229 0.60 -0.88 7.89
CA ALA A 229 1.79 -0.53 8.69
C ALA A 229 1.66 0.80 9.46
N GLY A 230 0.72 1.66 9.04
CA GLY A 230 0.41 2.93 9.70
C GLY A 230 -0.68 2.83 10.76
N LEU A 231 -1.51 1.78 10.70
CA LEU A 231 -2.63 1.61 11.62
C LEU A 231 -2.17 1.31 13.05
N PHE A 232 -2.87 1.88 14.03
CA PHE A 232 -2.64 1.57 15.44
C PHE A 232 -3.96 1.33 16.18
N ASN A 233 -3.85 0.63 17.31
CA ASN A 233 -5.04 0.24 18.08
C ASN A 233 -5.75 1.46 18.67
N LYS A 234 -7.07 1.52 18.55
CA LYS A 234 -7.96 2.64 18.94
C LYS A 234 -7.80 3.89 18.07
N GLU A 235 -7.16 3.80 16.93
CA GLU A 235 -7.15 4.88 15.95
C GLU A 235 -8.58 5.16 15.44
N ARG A 236 -8.83 6.43 15.14
CA ARG A 236 -10.10 6.89 14.58
C ARG A 236 -9.83 7.52 13.23
N LEU A 237 -10.20 6.82 12.16
CA LEU A 237 -10.02 7.25 10.78
C LEU A 237 -11.26 8.04 10.35
N ARG A 238 -11.09 9.35 10.12
CA ARG A 238 -12.17 10.19 9.61
C ARG A 238 -12.52 9.79 8.18
N THR A 239 -13.81 9.64 7.90
CA THR A 239 -14.33 9.21 6.60
C THR A 239 -14.82 10.36 5.73
N LEU A 240 -15.25 10.05 4.50
CA LEU A 240 -15.85 11.00 3.55
C LEU A 240 -17.36 11.12 3.72
N ASP A 241 -17.98 10.46 4.68
CA ASP A 241 -19.40 10.68 4.93
C ASP A 241 -19.70 12.14 5.34
N SER A 242 -20.93 12.60 5.21
CA SER A 242 -21.27 14.03 5.37
C SER A 242 -20.94 14.59 6.76
N ASN A 243 -20.92 13.74 7.80
CA ASN A 243 -20.55 14.13 9.16
C ASN A 243 -19.06 13.92 9.45
N GLY A 244 -18.34 13.18 8.57
CA GLY A 244 -16.97 12.74 8.82
C GLY A 244 -16.87 11.83 10.02
N ASP A 245 -17.87 10.96 10.21
CA ASP A 245 -17.87 9.97 11.30
C ASP A 245 -16.62 9.10 11.19
N PRO A 246 -15.91 8.85 12.29
CA PRO A 246 -14.67 8.10 12.24
C PRO A 246 -14.90 6.61 12.38
N ILE A 247 -14.23 5.83 11.54
CA ILE A 247 -14.06 4.39 11.74
C ILE A 247 -13.10 4.15 12.91
N GLN A 248 -13.47 3.30 13.85
CA GLN A 248 -12.59 2.89 14.94
C GLN A 248 -11.77 1.67 14.53
N VAL A 249 -10.45 1.78 14.59
CA VAL A 249 -9.52 0.67 14.36
C VAL A 249 -9.27 -0.09 15.67
N THR A 250 -9.40 -1.42 15.61
CA THR A 250 -9.03 -2.32 16.71
C THR A 250 -8.05 -3.37 16.20
N ILE A 251 -6.90 -3.50 16.86
CA ILE A 251 -5.89 -4.49 16.50
C ILE A 251 -5.80 -5.51 17.62
N THR A 252 -6.15 -6.76 17.32
CA THR A 252 -6.10 -7.88 18.26
C THR A 252 -5.68 -9.17 17.56
N GLY A 253 -4.79 -9.95 18.20
CA GLY A 253 -4.26 -11.18 17.61
C GLY A 253 -3.58 -11.01 16.25
N GLY A 254 -2.99 -9.83 15.97
CA GLY A 254 -2.37 -9.51 14.69
C GLY A 254 -3.36 -9.22 13.55
N LYS A 255 -4.66 -9.13 13.85
CA LYS A 255 -5.72 -8.82 12.90
C LYS A 255 -6.27 -7.42 13.14
N VAL A 256 -6.66 -6.75 12.06
CA VAL A 256 -7.29 -5.43 12.10
C VAL A 256 -8.80 -5.61 11.98
N TYR A 257 -9.52 -4.97 12.88
CA TYR A 257 -10.98 -4.89 12.88
C TYR A 257 -11.41 -3.42 12.83
N LEU A 258 -12.44 -3.14 12.04
CA LEU A 258 -13.09 -1.85 11.96
C LEU A 258 -14.41 -1.92 12.73
N ASP A 259 -14.68 -0.88 13.53
CA ASP A 259 -15.89 -0.78 14.37
C ASP A 259 -16.17 -2.05 15.19
N LEU A 260 -15.10 -2.72 15.65
CA LEU A 260 -15.08 -3.93 16.48
C LEU A 260 -15.54 -5.23 15.77
N TYR A 261 -16.19 -5.19 14.61
CA TYR A 261 -16.80 -6.37 13.99
C TYR A 261 -16.33 -6.68 12.57
N SER A 262 -15.93 -5.69 11.78
CA SER A 262 -15.50 -5.91 10.39
C SER A 262 -14.01 -6.21 10.35
N GLN A 263 -13.61 -7.43 9.98
CA GLN A 263 -12.20 -7.79 9.84
C GLN A 263 -11.66 -7.36 8.49
N VAL A 264 -10.47 -6.76 8.49
CA VAL A 264 -9.66 -6.61 7.27
C VAL A 264 -9.08 -7.98 6.92
N THR A 265 -9.51 -8.53 5.78
CA THR A 265 -9.10 -9.87 5.31
C THR A 265 -7.92 -9.83 4.37
N GLU A 266 -7.81 -8.76 3.58
CA GLU A 266 -6.66 -8.46 2.73
C GLU A 266 -6.35 -6.97 2.85
N ALA A 267 -5.11 -6.65 3.21
CA ALA A 267 -4.66 -5.28 3.40
C ALA A 267 -3.70 -4.86 2.29
N ASP A 268 -3.56 -3.53 2.14
CA ASP A 268 -2.48 -2.92 1.36
C ASP A 268 -2.52 -3.20 -0.15
N VAL A 269 -3.71 -3.37 -0.73
CA VAL A 269 -3.85 -3.41 -2.19
C VAL A 269 -3.64 -1.99 -2.73
N THR A 270 -2.46 -1.76 -3.31
CA THR A 270 -2.05 -0.44 -3.81
C THR A 270 -2.78 -0.08 -5.10
N ALA A 271 -3.36 1.13 -5.15
CA ALA A 271 -3.94 1.73 -6.34
C ALA A 271 -3.18 3.02 -6.72
N THR A 272 -3.26 3.43 -8.00
CA THR A 272 -2.57 4.65 -8.47
C THR A 272 -3.01 5.91 -7.72
N ASN A 273 -4.23 5.92 -7.20
CA ASN A 273 -4.82 7.04 -6.46
C ASN A 273 -5.04 6.76 -4.96
N GLY A 274 -4.53 5.65 -4.41
CA GLY A 274 -4.67 5.34 -3.00
C GLY A 274 -4.44 3.89 -2.63
N ALA A 275 -5.17 3.39 -1.62
CA ALA A 275 -5.10 2.01 -1.14
C ALA A 275 -6.49 1.41 -0.95
N ILE A 276 -6.59 0.09 -1.10
CA ILE A 276 -7.81 -0.69 -0.84
C ILE A 276 -7.48 -1.70 0.28
N HIS A 277 -8.39 -1.81 1.24
CA HIS A 277 -8.40 -2.88 2.23
C HIS A 277 -9.70 -3.65 2.10
N VAL A 278 -9.59 -4.94 1.87
CA VAL A 278 -10.76 -5.84 1.75
C VAL A 278 -11.30 -6.16 3.13
N ILE A 279 -12.60 -6.02 3.30
CA ILE A 279 -13.28 -6.28 4.57
C ILE A 279 -14.40 -7.30 4.43
N ASP A 280 -14.65 -8.03 5.51
CA ASP A 280 -15.60 -9.16 5.55
C ASP A 280 -17.02 -8.78 6.03
N HIS A 281 -17.25 -7.52 6.41
CA HIS A 281 -18.57 -6.96 6.75
C HIS A 281 -18.68 -5.53 6.23
N VAL A 282 -19.90 -5.13 5.85
CA VAL A 282 -20.23 -3.73 5.58
C VAL A 282 -20.21 -2.95 6.88
N ILE A 283 -19.43 -1.87 6.96
CA ILE A 283 -19.42 -0.98 8.12
C ILE A 283 -20.50 0.09 7.97
N VAL A 284 -21.11 0.45 9.10
CA VAL A 284 -22.26 1.36 9.13
C VAL A 284 -21.99 2.45 10.17
N PRO A 285 -22.15 3.74 9.81
CA PRO A 285 -22.03 4.83 10.79
C PRO A 285 -22.98 4.63 11.98
N ASP A 286 -22.52 4.95 13.19
CA ASP A 286 -23.27 4.76 14.44
C ASP A 286 -24.69 5.32 14.36
N ARG A 287 -24.88 6.47 13.68
CA ARG A 287 -26.18 7.11 13.50
C ARG A 287 -27.21 6.26 12.74
N TYR A 288 -26.76 5.32 11.92
CA TYR A 288 -27.63 4.40 11.18
C TYR A 288 -27.68 2.99 11.77
N TYR A 289 -26.82 2.71 12.77
CA TYR A 289 -26.69 1.36 13.32
C TYR A 289 -28.02 0.81 13.85
N LEU A 290 -28.75 1.59 14.65
CA LEU A 290 -30.05 1.17 15.18
C LEU A 290 -31.09 0.93 14.08
N ASN A 291 -31.06 1.72 13.04
CA ASN A 291 -32.00 1.61 11.92
C ASN A 291 -31.70 0.43 10.99
N LEU A 292 -30.44 0.06 10.85
CA LEU A 292 -29.99 -0.94 9.87
C LEU A 292 -29.70 -2.31 10.49
N VAL A 293 -29.16 -2.34 11.69
CA VAL A 293 -28.64 -3.57 12.31
C VAL A 293 -29.58 -4.11 13.38
N VAL A 294 -30.24 -3.24 14.14
CA VAL A 294 -31.10 -3.64 15.28
C VAL A 294 -32.60 -3.61 14.91
N GLY A 295 -33.00 -2.92 13.87
CA GLY A 295 -34.37 -2.90 13.32
C GLY A 295 -34.58 -3.91 12.22
#